data_a7ac98557808e0b4226f0a7a10c24e43
#
_entry.id   a7ac98557808e0b4226f0a7a10c24e43
#
_cell.length_a   1.000
_cell.length_b   1.000
_cell.length_c   1.000
_cell.angle_alpha   90.00
_cell.angle_beta   90.00
_cell.angle_gamma   90.00
#
_symmetry.space_group_name_H-M   'P 1'
#
loop_
_entity.id
_entity.type
_entity.pdbx_description
1 polymer ?
#
loop_
_entity_poly.entity_id
_entity_poly.type
_entity_poly.pdbx_seq_one_letter_code
_entity_poly.pdbx_strand_id
1 'polypeptide(L)'
;MKKTYLIIAATALVALSACTKNEVRSISDEPSQITWQTVIGPKSTKALVEGNTFDKDYKFRTYAFYNANGTTWQGQAQEDKASLYIDNAEVKYYDTAVEGKPFAANSWHADQVYYWPKGGSLTFISYTIVNGDENNKATSYPANVSCTVDNGLKVSGYDVDANKNLDFMVAYATGQTANTTSSAQNEKGVPTAFKHALTQIVGFNVTTKDEYKKVDNNVTKARSYVIKIKEIKIVNPYNKGDYSLKDNATGSWNSSSYTKTGDKSTYAYKTSDGNPAELNKTTAVNLSNDQKAF
;
A
#
# COMPACT_ATOMS: atom_id res chain seq x y z
N MET A 1 -10.06 -78.59 -53.12
CA MET A 1 -9.28 -77.78 -54.06
C MET A 1 -9.94 -76.39 -54.18
N LYS A 2 -9.14 -75.45 -54.14
CA LYS A 2 -9.32 -74.03 -54.47
C LYS A 2 -9.36 -73.07 -53.27
N LYS A 3 -8.28 -72.45 -53.18
CA LYS A 3 -7.90 -71.34 -52.34
C LYS A 3 -8.60 -70.08 -52.86
N THR A 4 -9.25 -69.33 -51.99
CA THR A 4 -9.64 -67.95 -52.28
C THR A 4 -9.10 -67.08 -51.19
N TYR A 5 -8.18 -66.23 -51.52
CA TYR A 5 -7.43 -65.36 -50.61
C TYR A 5 -8.23 -64.14 -50.23
N LEU A 6 -8.21 -63.89 -48.99
CA LEU A 6 -8.78 -62.72 -48.36
C LEU A 6 -7.83 -61.53 -48.62
N ILE A 7 -8.27 -60.57 -49.37
CA ILE A 7 -7.66 -59.21 -49.49
C ILE A 7 -8.74 -58.23 -49.08
N ILE A 8 -8.92 -58.04 -47.81
CA ILE A 8 -9.69 -56.90 -47.24
C ILE A 8 -9.09 -56.69 -45.84
N ALA A 9 -8.05 -55.95 -45.76
CA ALA A 9 -7.63 -55.38 -44.48
C ALA A 9 -6.50 -54.38 -44.64
N ALA A 10 -6.72 -53.35 -45.39
CA ALA A 10 -5.71 -52.28 -45.49
C ALA A 10 -6.26 -50.84 -45.66
N THR A 11 -7.51 -50.60 -45.34
CA THR A 11 -8.08 -49.25 -45.54
C THR A 11 -8.81 -48.66 -44.35
N ALA A 12 -8.60 -49.17 -43.14
CA ALA A 12 -9.30 -48.67 -41.96
C ALA A 12 -8.37 -48.16 -40.84
N LEU A 13 -7.16 -47.71 -41.18
CA LEU A 13 -6.19 -47.27 -40.14
C LEU A 13 -5.66 -45.83 -40.29
N VAL A 14 -6.35 -44.97 -41.01
CA VAL A 14 -5.89 -43.59 -41.19
C VAL A 14 -6.83 -42.55 -40.58
N ALA A 15 -7.90 -42.96 -39.93
CA ALA A 15 -8.91 -42.03 -39.38
C ALA A 15 -8.87 -41.84 -37.83
N LEU A 16 -7.78 -42.18 -37.16
CA LEU A 16 -7.68 -42.07 -35.68
C LEU A 16 -6.53 -41.23 -35.19
N SER A 17 -5.94 -40.39 -36.03
CA SER A 17 -4.89 -39.44 -35.58
C SER A 17 -5.41 -38.00 -35.39
N ALA A 18 -6.70 -37.81 -35.29
CA ALA A 18 -7.29 -36.57 -34.82
C ALA A 18 -7.72 -36.67 -33.35
N CYS A 19 -6.95 -37.34 -32.52
CA CYS A 19 -7.04 -37.10 -31.09
C CYS A 19 -6.44 -35.72 -30.84
N THR A 20 -7.31 -34.75 -30.74
CA THR A 20 -7.07 -33.53 -29.99
C THR A 20 -6.19 -33.84 -28.81
N LYS A 21 -5.03 -33.20 -28.76
CA LYS A 21 -4.25 -33.04 -27.56
C LYS A 21 -5.14 -32.35 -26.52
N ASN A 22 -5.97 -33.10 -25.84
CA ASN A 22 -6.39 -32.71 -24.53
C ASN A 22 -5.11 -32.81 -23.70
N GLU A 23 -4.43 -31.72 -23.57
CA GLU A 23 -3.54 -31.54 -22.46
C GLU A 23 -4.38 -31.78 -21.23
N VAL A 24 -4.32 -32.97 -20.70
CA VAL A 24 -4.67 -33.23 -19.33
C VAL A 24 -3.64 -32.42 -18.55
N ARG A 25 -3.99 -31.17 -18.27
CA ARG A 25 -3.29 -30.44 -17.22
C ARG A 25 -3.40 -31.37 -16.01
N SER A 26 -2.27 -31.97 -15.65
CA SER A 26 -2.15 -32.58 -14.37
C SER A 26 -2.50 -31.48 -13.37
N ILE A 27 -3.71 -31.57 -12.82
CA ILE A 27 -4.04 -30.81 -11.61
C ILE A 27 -3.05 -31.41 -10.62
N SER A 28 -1.95 -30.70 -10.39
CA SER A 28 -1.10 -31.04 -9.28
C SER A 28 -1.98 -30.86 -8.05
N ASP A 29 -2.27 -31.95 -7.34
CA ASP A 29 -2.99 -31.93 -6.07
C ASP A 29 -2.20 -31.20 -4.97
N GLU A 30 -1.02 -30.70 -5.30
CA GLU A 30 -0.19 -29.90 -4.41
C GLU A 30 -0.85 -28.54 -4.20
N PRO A 31 -1.15 -28.19 -2.95
CA PRO A 31 -1.76 -26.92 -2.63
C PRO A 31 -0.81 -25.79 -3.04
N SER A 32 -1.30 -24.85 -3.84
CA SER A 32 -0.50 -23.70 -4.24
C SER A 32 -0.27 -22.74 -3.07
N GLN A 33 0.97 -22.26 -2.95
CA GLN A 33 1.36 -21.37 -1.86
C GLN A 33 0.85 -19.94 -2.07
N ILE A 34 0.58 -19.25 -0.97
CA ILE A 34 0.29 -17.83 -0.98
C ILE A 34 1.61 -17.06 -0.98
N THR A 35 1.78 -16.25 -2.00
CA THR A 35 2.87 -15.28 -2.14
C THR A 35 2.28 -13.89 -2.31
N TRP A 36 3.09 -12.84 -2.18
CA TRP A 36 2.63 -11.46 -2.34
C TRP A 36 3.40 -10.75 -3.44
N GLN A 37 2.74 -9.81 -4.09
CA GLN A 37 3.34 -8.87 -5.02
C GLN A 37 3.08 -7.46 -4.54
N THR A 38 4.14 -6.73 -4.22
CA THR A 38 4.05 -5.41 -3.64
C THR A 38 4.24 -4.31 -4.67
N VAL A 39 3.43 -3.27 -4.56
CA VAL A 39 3.59 -2.01 -5.27
C VAL A 39 3.14 -0.87 -4.36
N ILE A 40 3.62 0.34 -4.61
CA ILE A 40 3.06 1.55 -4.01
C ILE A 40 2.08 2.14 -5.02
N GLY A 41 0.85 2.37 -4.59
CA GLY A 41 -0.18 2.96 -5.46
C GLY A 41 0.17 4.39 -5.88
N PRO A 42 -0.47 4.90 -6.94
CA PRO A 42 -0.21 6.25 -7.42
C PRO A 42 -0.45 7.27 -6.32
N LYS A 43 0.47 8.21 -6.21
CA LYS A 43 0.46 9.26 -5.19
C LYS A 43 -0.69 10.24 -5.44
N SER A 44 -1.55 10.43 -4.46
CA SER A 44 -2.42 11.61 -4.39
C SER A 44 -1.74 12.79 -3.68
N THR A 45 -0.66 12.53 -2.91
CA THR A 45 0.12 13.50 -2.14
C THR A 45 1.58 13.09 -2.12
N LYS A 46 2.50 14.04 -1.92
CA LYS A 46 3.92 13.72 -1.72
C LYS A 46 4.08 12.99 -0.37
N ALA A 47 4.61 11.79 -0.43
CA ALA A 47 4.87 10.94 0.72
C ALA A 47 6.38 10.77 0.94
N LEU A 48 6.75 10.25 2.11
CA LEU A 48 8.15 10.04 2.49
C LEU A 48 8.83 9.05 1.56
N VAL A 49 8.14 7.95 1.26
CA VAL A 49 8.61 6.97 0.29
C VAL A 49 8.26 7.43 -1.12
N GLU A 50 9.28 7.78 -1.89
CA GLU A 50 9.13 8.22 -3.27
C GLU A 50 9.24 7.04 -4.23
N GLY A 51 8.35 6.98 -5.22
CA GLY A 51 8.35 5.93 -6.24
C GLY A 51 7.10 5.03 -6.20
N ASN A 52 7.03 4.11 -7.13
CA ASN A 52 5.95 3.13 -7.26
C ASN A 52 6.37 1.72 -6.82
N THR A 53 7.58 1.60 -6.26
CA THR A 53 8.16 0.33 -5.85
C THR A 53 8.25 0.27 -4.34
N PHE A 54 7.64 -0.75 -3.75
CA PHE A 54 7.83 -1.08 -2.34
C PHE A 54 9.18 -1.79 -2.23
N ASP A 55 10.11 -1.19 -1.49
CA ASP A 55 11.48 -1.68 -1.41
C ASP A 55 11.56 -3.05 -0.74
N LYS A 56 12.43 -3.91 -1.25
CA LYS A 56 12.60 -5.28 -0.77
C LYS A 56 13.20 -5.39 0.64
N ASP A 57 13.83 -4.34 1.12
CA ASP A 57 14.35 -4.29 2.49
C ASP A 57 13.26 -3.98 3.53
N TYR A 58 12.10 -3.49 3.09
CA TYR A 58 10.95 -3.31 3.96
C TYR A 58 10.21 -4.62 4.20
N LYS A 59 9.41 -4.61 5.25
CA LYS A 59 8.50 -5.70 5.63
C LYS A 59 7.10 -5.14 5.84
N PHE A 60 6.14 -6.01 5.87
CA PHE A 60 4.78 -5.64 6.25
C PHE A 60 4.09 -6.77 7.02
N ARG A 61 3.03 -6.45 7.73
CA ARG A 61 2.16 -7.44 8.34
C ARG A 61 0.85 -7.55 7.59
N THR A 62 0.27 -8.75 7.59
CA THR A 62 -0.95 -9.05 6.87
C THR A 62 -1.89 -9.90 7.69
N TYR A 63 -3.17 -9.60 7.57
CA TYR A 63 -4.28 -10.47 7.95
C TYR A 63 -4.93 -11.00 6.68
N ALA A 64 -5.48 -12.22 6.74
CA ALA A 64 -6.35 -12.72 5.68
C ALA A 64 -7.59 -13.32 6.28
N PHE A 65 -8.72 -13.09 5.63
CA PHE A 65 -10.02 -13.63 6.02
C PHE A 65 -10.57 -14.50 4.90
N TYR A 66 -10.93 -15.73 5.26
CA TYR A 66 -11.50 -16.70 4.34
C TYR A 66 -13.02 -16.52 4.24
N ASN A 67 -13.50 -16.48 3.02
CA ASN A 67 -14.92 -16.45 2.69
C ASN A 67 -15.28 -17.66 1.83
N ALA A 68 -16.07 -18.58 2.38
CA ALA A 68 -16.41 -19.85 1.74
C ALA A 68 -17.18 -19.68 0.43
N ASN A 69 -18.04 -18.68 0.34
CA ASN A 69 -18.91 -18.46 -0.82
C ASN A 69 -18.31 -17.54 -1.88
N GLY A 70 -17.04 -17.16 -1.74
CA GLY A 70 -16.36 -16.27 -2.71
C GLY A 70 -16.87 -14.83 -2.72
N THR A 71 -17.84 -14.48 -1.87
CA THR A 71 -18.37 -13.13 -1.72
C THR A 71 -17.47 -12.28 -0.83
N THR A 72 -17.66 -10.98 -0.86
CA THR A 72 -16.97 -10.07 0.06
C THR A 72 -17.43 -10.37 1.49
N TRP A 73 -16.56 -10.14 2.46
CA TRP A 73 -16.85 -10.36 3.88
C TRP A 73 -17.91 -9.46 4.49
N GLN A 74 -18.50 -8.55 3.71
CA GLN A 74 -19.49 -7.58 4.13
C GLN A 74 -20.91 -8.08 3.91
N GLY A 75 -21.78 -7.82 4.88
CA GLY A 75 -23.21 -8.08 4.76
C GLY A 75 -23.62 -9.56 4.82
N GLN A 76 -22.77 -10.41 5.34
CA GLN A 76 -23.00 -11.84 5.47
C GLN A 76 -23.86 -12.16 6.69
N ALA A 77 -24.73 -13.16 6.55
CA ALA A 77 -25.36 -13.80 7.71
C ALA A 77 -24.28 -14.39 8.64
N GLN A 78 -24.63 -14.60 9.92
CA GLN A 78 -23.65 -15.05 10.92
C GLN A 78 -22.96 -16.37 10.54
N GLU A 79 -23.67 -17.27 9.90
CA GLU A 79 -23.20 -18.56 9.41
C GLU A 79 -22.27 -18.47 8.19
N ASP A 80 -22.37 -17.37 7.43
CA ASP A 80 -21.57 -17.13 6.23
C ASP A 80 -20.43 -16.10 6.46
N LYS A 81 -20.21 -15.69 7.71
CA LYS A 81 -19.15 -14.75 8.04
C LYS A 81 -17.80 -15.30 7.63
N ALA A 82 -17.00 -14.41 7.07
CA ALA A 82 -15.59 -14.71 6.83
C ALA A 82 -14.88 -15.12 8.14
N SER A 83 -13.95 -16.04 8.05
CA SER A 83 -13.14 -16.49 9.19
C SER A 83 -11.69 -16.07 9.06
N LEU A 84 -11.03 -15.84 10.19
CA LEU A 84 -9.61 -15.50 10.20
C LEU A 84 -8.80 -16.67 9.64
N TYR A 85 -8.00 -16.43 8.62
CA TYR A 85 -7.16 -17.42 7.94
C TYR A 85 -5.67 -17.19 8.17
N ILE A 86 -5.24 -15.94 8.07
CA ILE A 86 -3.87 -15.50 8.41
C ILE A 86 -4.00 -14.44 9.50
N ASP A 87 -3.33 -14.67 10.62
CA ASP A 87 -3.32 -13.76 11.76
C ASP A 87 -1.99 -13.01 11.86
N ASN A 88 -2.02 -11.76 11.43
CA ASN A 88 -0.93 -10.79 11.64
C ASN A 88 0.48 -11.28 11.24
N ALA A 89 0.56 -12.05 10.15
CA ALA A 89 1.82 -12.62 9.70
C ALA A 89 2.76 -11.55 9.14
N GLU A 90 4.03 -11.60 9.51
CA GLU A 90 5.08 -10.77 8.90
C GLU A 90 5.46 -11.33 7.54
N VAL A 91 5.49 -10.47 6.52
CA VAL A 91 5.89 -10.78 5.16
C VAL A 91 7.14 -9.98 4.81
N LYS A 92 8.12 -10.67 4.23
CA LYS A 92 9.38 -10.08 3.77
C LYS A 92 9.79 -10.64 2.42
N TYR A 93 10.71 -9.96 1.77
CA TYR A 93 11.29 -10.41 0.53
C TYR A 93 12.43 -11.39 0.78
N TYR A 94 12.52 -12.42 -0.05
CA TYR A 94 13.61 -13.40 -0.04
C TYR A 94 14.33 -13.39 -1.38
N ASP A 95 15.57 -12.95 -1.38
CA ASP A 95 16.42 -12.95 -2.59
C ASP A 95 16.83 -14.36 -3.01
N THR A 96 16.92 -15.29 -2.04
CA THR A 96 17.32 -16.67 -2.25
C THR A 96 16.29 -17.63 -1.69
N ALA A 97 16.27 -18.85 -2.21
CA ALA A 97 15.49 -19.93 -1.62
C ALA A 97 15.92 -20.17 -0.16
N VAL A 98 14.96 -20.45 0.71
CA VAL A 98 15.21 -20.75 2.12
C VAL A 98 15.30 -22.27 2.26
N GLU A 99 16.42 -22.77 2.79
CA GLU A 99 16.61 -24.21 3.02
C GLU A 99 15.50 -24.77 3.93
N GLY A 100 14.94 -25.89 3.54
CA GLY A 100 13.85 -26.55 4.27
C GLY A 100 12.47 -25.87 4.17
N LYS A 101 12.35 -24.79 3.39
CA LYS A 101 11.06 -24.15 3.09
C LYS A 101 10.80 -24.13 1.58
N PRO A 102 9.56 -24.33 1.15
CA PRO A 102 9.21 -24.35 -0.26
C PRO A 102 9.07 -22.94 -0.86
N PHE A 103 9.92 -21.99 -0.46
CA PHE A 103 9.88 -20.62 -0.96
C PHE A 103 10.72 -20.46 -2.22
N ALA A 104 10.14 -19.87 -3.24
CA ALA A 104 10.90 -19.47 -4.42
C ALA A 104 11.80 -18.26 -4.06
N ALA A 105 12.98 -18.22 -4.66
CA ALA A 105 13.82 -17.03 -4.63
C ALA A 105 13.14 -15.83 -5.32
N ASN A 106 13.56 -14.64 -4.99
CA ASN A 106 13.06 -13.38 -5.55
C ASN A 106 11.54 -13.19 -5.37
N SER A 107 11.04 -13.45 -4.18
CA SER A 107 9.61 -13.39 -3.91
C SER A 107 9.28 -12.99 -2.47
N TRP A 108 8.06 -12.48 -2.28
CA TRP A 108 7.55 -12.07 -0.97
C TRP A 108 6.83 -13.22 -0.30
N HIS A 109 7.24 -13.59 0.91
CA HIS A 109 6.63 -14.65 1.69
C HIS A 109 6.50 -14.27 3.16
N ALA A 110 5.51 -14.87 3.83
CA ALA A 110 5.49 -14.88 5.28
C ALA A 110 6.50 -15.91 5.82
N ASP A 111 6.92 -15.74 7.07
CA ASP A 111 7.83 -16.70 7.72
C ASP A 111 7.22 -18.11 7.82
N GLN A 112 5.89 -18.17 8.00
CA GLN A 112 5.12 -19.40 7.91
C GLN A 112 4.59 -19.60 6.48
N VAL A 113 4.57 -20.84 6.00
CA VAL A 113 3.97 -21.18 4.71
C VAL A 113 2.46 -21.21 4.83
N TYR A 114 1.78 -20.44 3.99
CA TYR A 114 0.33 -20.47 3.83
C TYR A 114 -0.04 -20.98 2.44
N TYR A 115 -1.11 -21.71 2.35
CA TYR A 115 -1.62 -22.28 1.11
C TYR A 115 -2.98 -21.71 0.77
N TRP A 116 -3.29 -21.69 -0.51
CA TRP A 116 -4.62 -21.30 -0.95
C TRP A 116 -5.67 -22.34 -0.54
N PRO A 117 -6.84 -21.93 -0.05
CA PRO A 117 -7.94 -22.84 0.17
C PRO A 117 -8.43 -23.44 -1.16
N LYS A 118 -8.93 -24.66 -1.13
CA LYS A 118 -9.45 -25.35 -2.34
C LYS A 118 -10.69 -24.68 -2.94
N GLY A 119 -11.37 -23.84 -2.22
CA GLY A 119 -12.55 -23.08 -2.65
C GLY A 119 -12.71 -21.81 -1.86
N GLY A 120 -13.72 -21.01 -2.20
CA GLY A 120 -13.92 -19.70 -1.58
C GLY A 120 -12.89 -18.66 -2.03
N SER A 121 -12.76 -17.60 -1.26
CA SER A 121 -11.81 -16.51 -1.52
C SER A 121 -11.17 -16.00 -0.24
N LEU A 122 -10.06 -15.28 -0.37
CA LEU A 122 -9.39 -14.59 0.73
C LEU A 122 -9.44 -13.08 0.52
N THR A 123 -9.67 -12.35 1.61
CA THR A 123 -9.50 -10.91 1.65
C THR A 123 -8.28 -10.60 2.52
N PHE A 124 -7.31 -9.88 1.94
CA PHE A 124 -6.08 -9.51 2.62
C PHE A 124 -6.12 -8.06 3.05
N ILE A 125 -5.67 -7.80 4.28
CA ILE A 125 -5.46 -6.46 4.82
C ILE A 125 -4.03 -6.41 5.33
N SER A 126 -3.22 -5.55 4.73
CA SER A 126 -1.80 -5.42 5.06
C SER A 126 -1.48 -4.02 5.54
N TYR A 127 -0.48 -3.90 6.40
CA TYR A 127 -0.04 -2.62 6.94
C TYR A 127 1.43 -2.62 7.30
N THR A 128 2.04 -1.45 7.28
CA THR A 128 3.44 -1.24 7.63
C THR A 128 3.71 0.21 8.01
N ILE A 129 4.79 0.44 8.73
CA ILE A 129 5.39 1.76 8.91
C ILE A 129 6.82 1.67 8.42
N VAL A 130 7.21 2.51 7.47
CA VAL A 130 8.54 2.50 6.89
C VAL A 130 9.18 3.89 6.95
N ASN A 131 10.50 3.94 7.05
CA ASN A 131 11.22 5.18 6.83
C ASN A 131 11.58 5.33 5.34
N GLY A 132 11.68 6.56 4.86
CA GLY A 132 12.11 6.84 3.48
C GLY A 132 13.62 7.09 3.36
N ASP A 133 14.41 6.67 4.35
CA ASP A 133 15.86 6.85 4.33
C ASP A 133 16.51 5.75 3.48
N GLU A 134 17.06 6.12 2.34
CA GLU A 134 17.70 5.19 1.42
C GLU A 134 18.92 4.47 2.03
N ASN A 135 19.57 5.09 3.02
CA ASN A 135 20.78 4.56 3.65
C ASN A 135 20.49 3.72 4.90
N ASN A 136 19.28 3.85 5.46
CA ASN A 136 18.90 3.16 6.70
C ASN A 136 17.43 2.77 6.65
N LYS A 137 17.10 1.85 5.74
CA LYS A 137 15.73 1.36 5.58
C LYS A 137 15.31 0.56 6.80
N ALA A 138 14.22 0.97 7.42
CA ALA A 138 13.66 0.29 8.58
C ALA A 138 12.15 0.15 8.45
N THR A 139 11.65 -0.93 9.04
CA THR A 139 10.21 -1.20 9.17
C THR A 139 9.84 -1.24 10.64
N SER A 140 8.70 -0.66 10.97
CA SER A 140 8.05 -0.78 12.26
C SER A 140 6.55 -1.01 12.08
N TYR A 141 5.85 -1.18 13.19
CA TYR A 141 4.41 -1.44 13.18
C TYR A 141 3.72 -0.61 14.27
N PRO A 142 2.47 -0.17 14.04
CA PRO A 142 1.70 0.50 15.09
C PRO A 142 1.55 -0.40 16.32
N ALA A 143 1.60 0.18 17.51
CA ALA A 143 1.56 -0.58 18.76
C ALA A 143 0.19 -1.21 19.04
N ASN A 144 -0.89 -0.51 18.70
CA ASN A 144 -2.26 -0.91 19.05
C ASN A 144 -3.04 -1.24 17.78
N VAL A 145 -2.82 -2.45 17.25
CA VAL A 145 -3.47 -2.96 16.06
C VAL A 145 -4.41 -4.08 16.40
N SER A 146 -5.60 -4.04 15.84
CA SER A 146 -6.54 -5.16 15.82
C SER A 146 -7.15 -5.30 14.44
N CYS A 147 -7.48 -6.53 14.06
CA CYS A 147 -8.16 -6.77 12.81
C CYS A 147 -9.18 -7.89 13.00
N THR A 148 -10.45 -7.61 12.75
CA THR A 148 -11.54 -8.54 12.91
C THR A 148 -12.48 -8.52 11.71
N VAL A 149 -13.27 -9.56 11.52
CA VAL A 149 -14.29 -9.60 10.46
C VAL A 149 -15.26 -8.42 10.55
N ASP A 150 -15.69 -8.08 11.77
CA ASP A 150 -16.71 -7.04 11.96
C ASP A 150 -16.16 -5.63 11.76
N ASN A 151 -14.90 -5.39 12.09
CA ASN A 151 -14.32 -4.05 12.16
C ASN A 151 -13.21 -3.79 11.13
N GLY A 152 -12.70 -4.82 10.46
CA GLY A 152 -11.49 -4.68 9.67
C GLY A 152 -10.27 -4.34 10.52
N LEU A 153 -9.28 -3.73 9.89
CA LEU A 153 -8.09 -3.22 10.56
C LEU A 153 -8.44 -1.96 11.34
N LYS A 154 -8.04 -1.93 12.60
CA LYS A 154 -8.06 -0.74 13.46
C LYS A 154 -6.69 -0.51 14.06
N VAL A 155 -6.24 0.73 13.99
CA VAL A 155 -5.04 1.22 14.66
C VAL A 155 -5.48 2.29 15.64
N SER A 156 -5.34 2.04 16.93
CA SER A 156 -5.81 2.97 17.96
C SER A 156 -4.68 3.83 18.48
N GLY A 157 -4.95 5.13 18.57
CA GLY A 157 -4.03 6.11 19.14
C GLY A 157 -2.71 6.21 18.39
N TYR A 158 -2.72 6.11 17.06
CA TYR A 158 -1.52 6.34 16.26
C TYR A 158 -0.97 7.73 16.53
N ASP A 159 0.30 7.81 16.88
CA ASP A 159 0.98 9.05 17.27
C ASP A 159 2.01 9.44 16.20
N VAL A 160 1.73 10.52 15.48
CA VAL A 160 2.59 11.03 14.40
C VAL A 160 3.92 11.54 14.95
N ASP A 161 3.91 12.18 16.13
CA ASP A 161 5.14 12.71 16.73
C ASP A 161 6.09 11.61 17.22
N ALA A 162 5.52 10.50 17.70
CA ALA A 162 6.32 9.33 18.06
C ALA A 162 6.89 8.61 16.83
N ASN A 163 6.23 8.77 15.68
CA ASN A 163 6.59 8.16 14.41
C ASN A 163 7.09 9.20 13.38
N LYS A 164 7.80 10.23 13.84
CA LYS A 164 8.36 11.26 12.95
C LYS A 164 9.21 10.66 11.85
N ASN A 165 9.05 11.19 10.64
CA ASN A 165 9.75 10.72 9.44
C ASN A 165 9.44 9.26 9.05
N LEU A 166 8.34 8.71 9.56
CA LEU A 166 7.88 7.39 9.20
C LEU A 166 6.58 7.47 8.41
N ASP A 167 6.41 6.58 7.47
CA ASP A 167 5.26 6.53 6.55
C ASP A 167 4.39 5.33 6.90
N PHE A 168 3.19 5.60 7.38
CA PHE A 168 2.20 4.57 7.64
C PHE A 168 1.45 4.24 6.35
N MET A 169 1.57 3.01 5.90
CA MET A 169 0.94 2.53 4.67
C MET A 169 0.05 1.32 4.93
N VAL A 170 -0.99 1.21 4.13
CA VAL A 170 -1.96 0.10 4.18
C VAL A 170 -2.25 -0.42 2.78
N ALA A 171 -2.61 -1.71 2.69
CA ALA A 171 -3.06 -2.33 1.46
C ALA A 171 -4.29 -3.22 1.72
N TYR A 172 -5.17 -3.30 0.73
CA TYR A 172 -6.40 -4.09 0.79
C TYR A 172 -6.61 -4.82 -0.53
N ALA A 173 -6.75 -6.15 -0.47
CA ALA A 173 -7.01 -6.99 -1.62
C ALA A 173 -8.13 -7.98 -1.30
N THR A 174 -9.30 -7.79 -1.91
CA THR A 174 -10.49 -8.61 -1.67
C THR A 174 -10.71 -9.64 -2.75
N GLY A 175 -11.40 -10.74 -2.40
CA GLY A 175 -11.85 -11.75 -3.36
C GLY A 175 -10.72 -12.53 -4.04
N GLN A 176 -9.58 -12.66 -3.41
CA GLN A 176 -8.41 -13.33 -3.97
C GLN A 176 -8.57 -14.85 -3.87
N THR A 177 -8.24 -15.56 -4.97
CA THR A 177 -8.24 -17.03 -5.03
C THR A 177 -7.01 -17.53 -5.77
N ALA A 178 -6.67 -18.81 -5.62
CA ALA A 178 -5.57 -19.43 -6.37
C ALA A 178 -5.75 -19.35 -7.89
N ASN A 179 -7.00 -19.30 -8.34
CA ASN A 179 -7.36 -19.39 -9.77
C ASN A 179 -7.98 -18.12 -10.33
N THR A 180 -8.16 -17.11 -9.53
CA THR A 180 -8.71 -15.85 -10.02
C THR A 180 -7.67 -15.14 -10.78
N THR A 181 -7.55 -15.41 -11.92
CA THR A 181 -6.95 -14.51 -12.83
C THR A 181 -6.00 -15.14 -13.75
N SER A 182 -6.03 -14.63 -14.90
CA SER A 182 -5.01 -14.80 -15.91
C SER A 182 -3.68 -15.25 -15.26
N SER A 183 -3.10 -16.28 -15.77
CA SER A 183 -1.81 -16.88 -15.39
C SER A 183 -0.72 -15.89 -14.95
N ALA A 184 -0.82 -14.64 -15.37
CA ALA A 184 0.11 -13.58 -14.99
C ALA A 184 0.01 -13.08 -13.54
N GLN A 185 -1.14 -13.22 -12.87
CA GLN A 185 -1.28 -12.77 -11.47
C GLN A 185 -1.02 -13.88 -10.45
N ASN A 186 -1.33 -15.13 -10.80
CA ASN A 186 -1.03 -16.27 -9.93
C ASN A 186 0.48 -16.56 -9.83
N GLU A 187 1.26 -16.20 -10.84
CA GLU A 187 2.71 -16.30 -10.79
C GLU A 187 3.37 -15.21 -9.95
N LYS A 188 2.64 -14.12 -9.67
CA LYS A 188 3.16 -12.94 -8.98
C LYS A 188 2.69 -12.76 -7.54
N GLY A 189 1.68 -13.50 -7.12
CA GLY A 189 1.15 -13.45 -5.75
C GLY A 189 0.01 -12.46 -5.54
N VAL A 190 -0.41 -12.30 -4.29
CA VAL A 190 -1.48 -11.40 -3.86
C VAL A 190 -1.11 -9.94 -4.18
N PRO A 191 -1.93 -9.21 -4.93
CA PRO A 191 -1.65 -7.82 -5.26
C PRO A 191 -1.74 -6.96 -3.99
N THR A 192 -0.58 -6.51 -3.49
CA THR A 192 -0.46 -5.73 -2.28
C THR A 192 -0.07 -4.30 -2.65
N ALA A 193 -1.08 -3.53 -3.06
CA ALA A 193 -0.92 -2.14 -3.47
C ALA A 193 -0.99 -1.23 -2.24
N PHE A 194 0.15 -0.86 -1.71
CA PHE A 194 0.23 0.04 -0.56
C PHE A 194 -0.21 1.47 -0.90
N LYS A 195 -0.96 2.05 0.00
CA LYS A 195 -1.39 3.45 -0.01
C LYS A 195 -0.94 4.13 1.26
N HIS A 196 -0.52 5.38 1.13
CA HIS A 196 -0.17 6.19 2.28
C HIS A 196 -1.42 6.53 3.09
N ALA A 197 -1.39 6.26 4.37
CA ALA A 197 -2.45 6.62 5.32
C ALA A 197 -2.28 8.04 5.87
N LEU A 198 -1.11 8.64 5.71
CA LEU A 198 -0.76 9.98 6.16
C LEU A 198 -0.56 10.94 4.98
N THR A 199 -0.66 12.24 5.28
CA THR A 199 -0.35 13.32 4.33
C THR A 199 0.92 14.03 4.76
N GLN A 200 1.89 14.17 3.86
CA GLN A 200 3.12 14.89 4.12
C GLN A 200 3.05 16.33 3.57
N ILE A 201 3.40 17.32 4.39
CA ILE A 201 3.63 18.68 3.95
C ILE A 201 5.15 18.89 3.81
N VAL A 202 5.63 18.97 2.57
CA VAL A 202 7.07 19.08 2.28
C VAL A 202 7.58 20.51 2.43
N GLY A 203 6.72 21.49 2.09
CA GLY A 203 7.08 22.90 2.14
C GLY A 203 6.01 23.81 1.55
N PHE A 204 6.33 25.08 1.51
CA PHE A 204 5.48 26.12 0.96
C PHE A 204 6.24 26.95 -0.07
N ASN A 205 5.64 27.18 -1.23
CA ASN A 205 6.11 28.17 -2.20
C ASN A 205 5.28 29.43 -2.04
N VAL A 206 5.91 30.52 -1.69
CA VAL A 206 5.24 31.77 -1.35
C VAL A 206 5.63 32.89 -2.31
N THR A 207 4.63 33.55 -2.88
CA THR A 207 4.80 34.72 -3.75
C THR A 207 3.93 35.86 -3.26
N THR A 208 4.19 37.07 -3.70
CA THR A 208 3.22 38.17 -3.58
C THR A 208 2.28 38.18 -4.78
N LYS A 209 1.03 38.57 -4.57
CA LYS A 209 0.06 38.67 -5.68
C LYS A 209 0.30 39.92 -6.51
N ASP A 210 0.47 41.06 -5.84
CA ASP A 210 0.71 42.38 -6.45
C ASP A 210 1.65 43.21 -5.59
N GLU A 211 2.37 44.15 -6.23
CA GLU A 211 3.04 45.19 -5.48
C GLU A 211 1.99 46.09 -4.81
N TYR A 212 2.07 46.20 -3.50
CA TYR A 212 1.16 47.07 -2.77
C TYR A 212 1.61 48.52 -2.93
N LYS A 213 0.87 49.29 -3.74
CA LYS A 213 1.05 50.73 -3.88
C LYS A 213 -0.09 51.43 -3.15
N LYS A 214 0.20 52.09 -2.04
CA LYS A 214 -0.75 52.98 -1.41
C LYS A 214 -0.60 54.37 -2.06
N VAL A 215 -1.62 54.81 -2.77
CA VAL A 215 -1.78 56.18 -3.26
C VAL A 215 -2.52 56.99 -2.20
N ASP A 216 -1.84 57.82 -1.45
CA ASP A 216 -2.52 58.79 -0.58
C ASP A 216 -3.13 59.89 -1.45
N ASN A 217 -4.37 60.23 -1.14
CA ASN A 217 -5.10 61.33 -1.79
C ASN A 217 -4.26 62.61 -1.72
N ASN A 218 -3.81 63.06 -2.86
CA ASN A 218 -3.03 64.29 -3.15
C ASN A 218 -1.48 64.23 -3.11
N VAL A 219 -0.86 63.10 -2.95
CA VAL A 219 0.59 63.02 -3.13
C VAL A 219 0.94 61.79 -3.94
N THR A 220 1.45 61.96 -5.14
CA THR A 220 1.97 60.93 -6.08
C THR A 220 3.25 60.24 -5.56
N LYS A 221 3.32 59.88 -4.30
CA LYS A 221 4.37 59.01 -3.76
C LYS A 221 3.85 57.59 -3.63
N ALA A 222 4.06 56.81 -4.67
CA ALA A 222 3.92 55.36 -4.56
C ALA A 222 4.90 54.86 -3.47
N ARG A 223 4.37 54.41 -2.35
CA ARG A 223 5.16 53.69 -1.35
C ARG A 223 5.23 52.25 -1.77
N SER A 224 6.42 51.77 -2.13
CA SER A 224 6.65 50.34 -2.28
C SER A 224 7.00 49.74 -0.92
N TYR A 225 6.36 48.66 -0.59
CA TYR A 225 6.68 47.89 0.61
C TYR A 225 7.45 46.64 0.21
N VAL A 226 8.56 46.39 0.90
CA VAL A 226 9.27 45.13 0.79
C VAL A 226 8.70 44.19 1.86
N ILE A 227 8.08 43.10 1.43
CA ILE A 227 7.59 42.07 2.31
C ILE A 227 8.63 40.95 2.38
N LYS A 228 9.08 40.62 3.57
CA LYS A 228 9.98 39.50 3.80
C LYS A 228 9.30 38.42 4.61
N ILE A 229 9.42 37.16 4.19
CA ILE A 229 8.96 36.00 4.94
C ILE A 229 10.14 35.35 5.63
N LYS A 230 9.97 35.00 6.90
CA LYS A 230 10.97 34.27 7.67
C LYS A 230 10.61 32.79 7.83
N GLU A 231 9.36 32.53 8.16
CA GLU A 231 8.88 31.19 8.40
C GLU A 231 7.34 31.10 8.29
N ILE A 232 6.85 29.93 8.00
CA ILE A 232 5.45 29.55 8.19
C ILE A 232 5.43 28.45 9.23
N LYS A 233 4.52 28.56 10.19
CA LYS A 233 4.36 27.56 11.25
C LYS A 233 2.96 26.94 11.20
N ILE A 234 2.93 25.61 11.30
CA ILE A 234 1.73 24.87 11.68
C ILE A 234 1.81 24.64 13.17
N VAL A 235 0.94 25.28 13.92
CA VAL A 235 1.01 25.30 15.39
C VAL A 235 -0.09 24.41 15.95
N ASN A 236 0.29 23.49 16.83
CA ASN A 236 -0.61 22.67 17.62
C ASN A 236 -1.64 21.89 16.78
N PRO A 237 -1.22 21.20 15.69
CA PRO A 237 -2.12 20.32 14.96
C PRO A 237 -2.51 19.12 15.81
N TYR A 238 -3.58 18.45 15.43
CA TYR A 238 -3.84 17.13 15.93
C TYR A 238 -2.76 16.17 15.40
N ASN A 239 -2.13 15.42 16.27
CA ASN A 239 -1.01 14.53 15.95
C ASN A 239 -1.23 13.10 16.40
N LYS A 240 -2.41 12.79 16.95
CA LYS A 240 -2.79 11.45 17.40
C LYS A 240 -4.24 11.16 17.06
N GLY A 241 -4.53 9.94 16.61
CA GLY A 241 -5.87 9.52 16.24
C GLY A 241 -5.99 8.03 15.97
N ASP A 242 -7.21 7.59 15.73
CA ASP A 242 -7.53 6.21 15.37
C ASP A 242 -7.74 6.12 13.85
N TYR A 243 -7.17 5.08 13.27
CA TYR A 243 -7.32 4.76 11.86
C TYR A 243 -8.08 3.44 11.69
N SER A 244 -8.92 3.34 10.67
CA SER A 244 -9.63 2.11 10.33
C SER A 244 -9.64 1.84 8.83
N LEU A 245 -9.53 0.56 8.46
CA LEU A 245 -9.63 0.06 7.08
C LEU A 245 -10.50 -1.19 7.08
N LYS A 246 -11.70 -1.10 6.51
CA LYS A 246 -12.63 -2.21 6.45
C LYS A 246 -13.07 -2.54 5.03
N ASP A 247 -13.72 -1.59 4.40
CA ASP A 247 -14.55 -1.81 3.22
C ASP A 247 -14.01 -1.13 1.96
N ASN A 248 -12.98 -0.33 2.13
CA ASN A 248 -12.38 0.42 1.03
C ASN A 248 -10.85 0.35 1.10
N ALA A 249 -10.25 0.49 -0.04
CA ALA A 249 -8.80 0.38 -0.17
C ALA A 249 -8.01 1.56 0.42
N THR A 250 -8.65 2.56 1.02
CA THR A 250 -7.99 3.77 1.52
C THR A 250 -8.05 3.91 3.03
N GLY A 251 -9.06 3.31 3.66
CA GLY A 251 -9.32 3.51 5.08
C GLY A 251 -9.74 4.94 5.45
N SER A 252 -9.85 5.20 6.72
CA SER A 252 -10.22 6.52 7.23
C SER A 252 -9.70 6.78 8.63
N TRP A 253 -9.42 8.05 8.91
CA TRP A 253 -9.12 8.54 10.25
C TRP A 253 -10.41 8.96 10.96
N ASN A 254 -10.56 8.51 12.21
CA ASN A 254 -11.70 8.88 13.03
C ASN A 254 -11.47 10.27 13.68
N SER A 255 -12.11 11.30 13.14
CA SER A 255 -11.95 12.67 13.64
C SER A 255 -12.36 12.86 15.11
N SER A 256 -13.27 12.02 15.62
CA SER A 256 -13.68 12.06 17.02
C SER A 256 -12.62 11.55 17.99
N SER A 257 -11.62 10.82 17.50
CA SER A 257 -10.49 10.30 18.29
C SER A 257 -9.28 11.23 18.28
N TYR A 258 -9.32 12.33 17.53
CA TYR A 258 -8.17 13.22 17.38
C TYR A 258 -7.78 13.86 18.69
N THR A 259 -6.53 13.68 19.07
CA THR A 259 -5.94 14.29 20.26
C THR A 259 -4.62 14.96 19.92
N LYS A 260 -4.10 15.72 20.87
CA LYS A 260 -2.81 16.37 20.80
C LYS A 260 -1.91 15.74 21.85
N THR A 261 -0.71 15.34 21.44
CA THR A 261 0.29 14.84 22.36
C THR A 261 1.20 16.00 22.76
N GLY A 262 1.08 16.47 24.00
CA GLY A 262 1.85 17.59 24.51
C GLY A 262 1.37 18.97 24.03
N ASP A 263 1.82 19.99 24.70
CA ASP A 263 1.26 21.34 24.56
C ASP A 263 1.69 22.10 23.30
N LYS A 264 2.60 21.62 22.47
CA LYS A 264 3.19 22.49 21.41
C LYS A 264 3.92 21.77 20.28
N SER A 265 3.33 20.81 19.63
CA SER A 265 3.86 20.38 18.34
C SER A 265 3.81 21.56 17.37
N THR A 266 4.94 22.02 16.92
CA THR A 266 5.05 23.12 15.96
C THR A 266 5.98 22.69 14.84
N TYR A 267 5.44 22.70 13.62
CA TYR A 267 6.22 22.45 12.42
C TYR A 267 6.56 23.78 11.76
N ALA A 268 7.84 24.17 11.77
CA ALA A 268 8.30 25.41 11.18
C ALA A 268 8.94 25.14 9.81
N TYR A 269 8.48 25.83 8.80
CA TYR A 269 9.02 25.83 7.44
C TYR A 269 9.78 27.12 7.22
N LYS A 270 11.06 27.02 6.87
CA LYS A 270 11.99 28.16 6.76
C LYS A 270 12.62 28.18 5.38
N THR A 271 13.25 29.30 5.04
CA THR A 271 14.19 29.38 3.92
C THR A 271 15.40 28.49 4.17
N SER A 272 16.07 28.03 3.13
CA SER A 272 17.22 27.10 3.23
C SER A 272 18.37 27.64 4.09
N ASP A 273 18.56 28.97 4.12
CA ASP A 273 19.57 29.64 4.93
C ASP A 273 19.03 30.15 6.30
N GLY A 274 17.74 29.96 6.56
CA GLY A 274 17.04 30.41 7.77
C GLY A 274 16.85 31.92 7.89
N ASN A 275 17.25 32.70 6.87
CA ASN A 275 17.11 34.13 6.86
C ASN A 275 15.78 34.59 6.22
N PRO A 276 15.24 35.77 6.58
CA PRO A 276 14.07 36.30 5.93
C PRO A 276 14.32 36.57 4.43
N ALA A 277 13.54 35.99 3.54
CA ALA A 277 13.62 36.20 2.10
C ALA A 277 12.53 37.17 1.63
N GLU A 278 12.91 38.01 0.67
CA GLU A 278 11.99 38.99 0.05
C GLU A 278 11.04 38.27 -0.89
N LEU A 279 9.75 38.54 -0.71
CA LEU A 279 8.71 38.05 -1.58
C LEU A 279 8.56 38.92 -2.82
N ASN A 280 8.47 38.29 -3.97
CA ASN A 280 8.18 38.97 -5.25
C ASN A 280 7.11 38.23 -6.05
N LYS A 281 6.66 38.81 -7.13
CA LYS A 281 5.57 38.31 -7.98
C LYS A 281 5.98 37.10 -8.84
N THR A 282 7.20 37.04 -9.26
CA THR A 282 7.68 36.18 -10.34
C THR A 282 8.46 34.99 -9.84
N THR A 283 9.10 35.11 -8.69
CA THR A 283 9.93 34.07 -8.11
C THR A 283 9.39 33.69 -6.74
N ALA A 284 9.01 32.44 -6.58
CA ALA A 284 8.54 31.93 -5.29
C ALA A 284 9.72 31.76 -4.32
N VAL A 285 9.49 32.16 -3.07
CA VAL A 285 10.34 31.77 -1.95
C VAL A 285 9.91 30.39 -1.48
N ASN A 286 10.83 29.44 -1.50
CA ASN A 286 10.59 28.09 -1.01
C ASN A 286 10.91 28.03 0.49
N LEU A 287 9.93 27.61 1.27
CA LEU A 287 10.09 27.32 2.69
C LEU A 287 9.96 25.82 2.89
N SER A 288 10.98 25.19 3.44
CA SER A 288 11.03 23.76 3.69
C SER A 288 11.15 23.47 5.19
N ASN A 289 10.92 22.24 5.54
CA ASN A 289 11.13 21.71 6.87
C ASN A 289 11.99 20.45 6.78
N ASP A 290 13.11 20.44 7.49
CA ASP A 290 13.99 19.27 7.58
C ASP A 290 13.31 18.11 8.34
N GLN A 291 12.33 18.44 9.18
CA GLN A 291 11.44 17.44 9.79
C GLN A 291 10.26 17.24 8.85
N LYS A 292 10.26 16.13 8.14
CA LYS A 292 9.12 15.75 7.30
C LYS A 292 7.90 15.57 8.21
N ALA A 293 7.04 16.58 8.28
CA ALA A 293 5.80 16.52 9.05
C ALA A 293 4.74 15.77 8.25
N PHE A 294 4.00 14.94 8.92
CA PHE A 294 2.86 14.19 8.38
C PHE A 294 1.55 14.76 8.91
#